data_18488eb50f432f7b5a5aedaeccc40722
#
_entry.id   18488eb50f432f7b5a5aedaeccc40722
#
_cell.length_a   1.000
_cell.length_b   1.000
_cell.length_c   1.000
_cell.angle_alpha   90.00
_cell.angle_beta   90.00
_cell.angle_gamma   90.00
#
_symmetry.space_group_name_H-M   'P 1'
#
loop_
_entity.id
_entity.type
_entity.pdbx_description
1 polymer ?
#
loop_
_entity_poly.entity_id
_entity_poly.type
_entity_poly.pdbx_seq_one_letter_code
_entity_poly.pdbx_strand_id
1 'polypeptide(L)'
;MDVIGCIFLALSIIAFAVVIGFAITWLVGFVKKSKGASSVGKTGTIISGSITLAFLLIGIGFLGIFAYQQNKKEQEFMAVSEKFQKEYDATIFSLDNKNNAVDEAWSYYLFSDDDSTPIDATDVADSFSITEMDNHFDKLDSYIEELKQNDTGELKLSYHYYKRAYNKLDGYRNLTYHPVAKGYLGFVEKSSNYSNSVENYSKKIKRFNDGKL
;
A
#
# COMPACT_ATOMS: atom_id res chain seq x y z
N MET A 1 9.84 12.80 -1.65
CA MET A 1 11.04 13.59 -1.26
C MET A 1 10.61 14.68 -0.31
N ASP A 2 11.26 14.80 0.84
CA ASP A 2 10.94 15.86 1.78
C ASP A 2 11.39 17.21 1.20
N VAL A 3 10.42 18.06 0.85
CA VAL A 3 10.65 19.38 0.24
C VAL A 3 11.51 20.25 1.18
N ILE A 4 11.33 20.13 2.49
CA ILE A 4 12.04 20.90 3.49
C ILE A 4 13.53 20.52 3.50
N GLY A 5 13.86 19.23 3.53
CA GLY A 5 15.23 18.75 3.47
C GLY A 5 15.95 19.18 2.18
N CYS A 6 15.26 19.15 1.04
CA CYS A 6 15.81 19.62 -0.23
C CYS A 6 16.07 21.13 -0.22
N ILE A 7 15.20 21.94 0.40
CA ILE A 7 15.39 23.38 0.53
C ILE A 7 16.65 23.67 1.37
N PHE A 8 16.83 23.00 2.49
CA PHE A 8 18.03 23.18 3.32
C PHE A 8 19.31 22.75 2.61
N LEU A 9 19.30 21.69 1.84
CA LEU A 9 20.43 21.29 1.00
C LEU A 9 20.75 22.33 -0.08
N ALA A 10 19.74 22.86 -0.75
CA ALA A 10 19.94 23.92 -1.74
C ALA A 10 20.53 25.19 -1.11
N LEU A 11 20.02 25.60 0.05
CA LEU A 11 20.57 26.72 0.81
C LEU A 11 22.02 26.47 1.26
N SER A 12 22.38 25.23 1.62
CA SER A 12 23.76 24.90 1.98
C SER A 12 24.72 25.01 0.80
N ILE A 13 24.28 24.68 -0.43
CA ILE A 13 25.09 24.85 -1.65
C ILE A 13 25.34 26.34 -1.93
N ILE A 14 24.31 27.18 -1.80
CA ILE A 14 24.45 28.64 -1.99
C ILE A 14 25.40 29.21 -0.93
N ALA A 15 25.22 28.85 0.33
CA ALA A 15 26.10 29.29 1.41
C ALA A 15 27.56 28.83 1.21
N PHE A 16 27.77 27.62 0.67
CA PHE A 16 29.12 27.12 0.35
C PHE A 16 29.80 27.94 -0.76
N ALA A 17 29.07 28.38 -1.76
CA ALA A 17 29.62 29.30 -2.79
C ALA A 17 30.09 30.63 -2.18
N VAL A 18 29.37 31.16 -1.18
CA VAL A 18 29.79 32.35 -0.41
C VAL A 18 31.06 32.09 0.38
N VAL A 19 31.21 30.92 1.03
CA VAL A 19 32.43 30.50 1.71
C VAL A 19 33.64 30.56 0.78
N ILE A 20 33.50 30.03 -0.44
CA ILE A 20 34.58 30.05 -1.46
C ILE A 20 34.96 31.48 -1.82
N GLY A 21 33.99 32.37 -2.02
CA GLY A 21 34.23 33.78 -2.31
C GLY A 21 35.06 34.48 -1.21
N PHE A 22 34.68 34.26 0.06
CA PHE A 22 35.45 34.82 1.18
C PHE A 22 36.84 34.19 1.33
N ALA A 23 36.97 32.87 1.09
CA ALA A 23 38.24 32.17 1.12
C ALA A 23 39.23 32.72 0.07
N ILE A 24 38.73 32.97 -1.16
CA ILE A 24 39.54 33.59 -2.20
C ILE A 24 39.97 35.02 -1.82
N THR A 25 39.04 35.83 -1.28
CA THR A 25 39.35 37.18 -0.78
C THR A 25 40.42 37.17 0.32
N TRP A 26 40.32 36.21 1.22
CA TRP A 26 41.35 36.04 2.27
C TRP A 26 42.70 35.69 1.67
N LEU A 27 42.76 34.74 0.75
CA LEU A 27 43.99 34.29 0.09
C LEU A 27 44.66 35.41 -0.71
N VAL A 28 43.86 36.16 -1.49
CA VAL A 28 44.36 37.34 -2.25
C VAL A 28 44.88 38.44 -1.29
N GLY A 29 44.15 38.72 -0.21
CA GLY A 29 44.55 39.67 0.82
C GLY A 29 45.86 39.27 1.51
N PHE A 30 46.03 37.98 1.76
CA PHE A 30 47.28 37.45 2.33
C PHE A 30 48.46 37.62 1.37
N VAL A 31 48.29 37.23 0.11
CA VAL A 31 49.36 37.36 -0.91
C VAL A 31 49.73 38.80 -1.18
N LYS A 32 48.77 39.73 -1.25
CA LYS A 32 48.98 41.15 -1.48
C LYS A 32 49.38 41.91 -0.17
N LYS A 33 49.58 41.26 0.94
CA LYS A 33 49.87 41.85 2.27
C LYS A 33 48.86 42.93 2.72
N SER A 34 47.61 42.86 2.20
CA SER A 34 46.54 43.78 2.56
C SER A 34 45.84 43.32 3.85
N LYS A 35 46.13 44.00 4.98
CA LYS A 35 45.57 43.66 6.27
C LYS A 35 44.03 43.70 6.27
N GLY A 36 43.41 44.65 5.60
CA GLY A 36 41.96 44.79 5.51
C GLY A 36 41.28 43.62 4.76
N ALA A 37 41.78 43.32 3.54
CA ALA A 37 41.20 42.21 2.73
C ALA A 37 41.41 40.84 3.39
N SER A 38 42.58 40.63 4.03
CA SER A 38 42.86 39.39 4.76
C SER A 38 41.94 39.21 5.99
N SER A 39 41.69 40.26 6.76
CA SER A 39 40.82 40.23 7.91
C SER A 39 39.35 39.96 7.54
N VAL A 40 38.82 40.71 6.56
CA VAL A 40 37.45 40.53 6.05
C VAL A 40 37.26 39.13 5.45
N GLY A 41 38.21 38.66 4.65
CA GLY A 41 38.15 37.33 4.05
C GLY A 41 38.14 36.23 5.12
N LYS A 42 39.02 36.31 6.13
CA LYS A 42 39.10 35.33 7.24
C LYS A 42 37.79 35.28 8.04
N THR A 43 37.28 36.43 8.47
CA THR A 43 36.04 36.52 9.27
C THR A 43 34.83 36.05 8.45
N GLY A 44 34.73 36.46 7.19
CA GLY A 44 33.68 36.04 6.28
C GLY A 44 33.67 34.53 6.05
N THR A 45 34.86 33.92 5.88
CA THR A 45 34.96 32.45 5.70
C THR A 45 34.51 31.70 6.97
N ILE A 46 34.88 32.17 8.15
CA ILE A 46 34.46 31.53 9.39
C ILE A 46 32.96 31.63 9.60
N ILE A 47 32.35 32.80 9.42
CA ILE A 47 30.92 33.01 9.65
C ILE A 47 30.11 32.23 8.60
N SER A 48 30.42 32.37 7.29
CA SER A 48 29.71 31.68 6.25
C SER A 48 29.90 30.15 6.31
N GLY A 49 31.09 29.68 6.70
CA GLY A 49 31.37 28.27 6.95
C GLY A 49 30.52 27.69 8.08
N SER A 50 30.38 28.42 9.20
CA SER A 50 29.52 28.01 10.30
C SER A 50 28.04 27.91 9.89
N ILE A 51 27.55 28.88 9.13
CA ILE A 51 26.16 28.89 8.59
C ILE A 51 25.96 27.72 7.65
N THR A 52 26.91 27.49 6.75
CA THR A 52 26.83 26.33 5.79
C THR A 52 26.78 25.02 6.55
N LEU A 53 27.62 24.83 7.53
CA LEU A 53 27.64 23.62 8.37
C LEU A 53 26.31 23.43 9.11
N ALA A 54 25.73 24.49 9.66
CA ALA A 54 24.45 24.44 10.33
C ALA A 54 23.32 24.00 9.38
N PHE A 55 23.22 24.58 8.19
CA PHE A 55 22.23 24.19 7.18
C PHE A 55 22.40 22.75 6.70
N LEU A 56 23.64 22.30 6.55
CA LEU A 56 23.95 20.94 6.14
C LEU A 56 23.52 19.92 7.21
N LEU A 57 23.81 20.19 8.48
CA LEU A 57 23.39 19.32 9.59
C LEU A 57 21.86 19.26 9.73
N ILE A 58 21.18 20.40 9.60
CA ILE A 58 19.72 20.47 9.62
C ILE A 58 19.16 19.68 8.45
N GLY A 59 19.67 19.87 7.21
CA GLY A 59 19.21 19.15 6.03
C GLY A 59 19.36 17.63 6.15
N ILE A 60 20.51 17.16 6.62
CA ILE A 60 20.76 15.73 6.86
C ILE A 60 19.80 15.20 7.94
N GLY A 61 19.59 15.96 9.02
CA GLY A 61 18.66 15.59 10.07
C GLY A 61 17.23 15.40 9.57
N PHE A 62 16.71 16.33 8.75
CA PHE A 62 15.38 16.19 8.15
C PHE A 62 15.27 15.00 7.20
N LEU A 63 16.28 14.78 6.35
CA LEU A 63 16.29 13.62 5.46
C LEU A 63 16.33 12.30 6.24
N GLY A 64 17.08 12.24 7.34
CA GLY A 64 17.13 11.06 8.20
C GLY A 64 15.79 10.77 8.87
N ILE A 65 15.09 11.79 9.38
CA ILE A 65 13.75 11.64 9.95
C ILE A 65 12.74 11.18 8.89
N PHE A 66 12.78 11.79 7.71
CA PHE A 66 11.90 11.43 6.61
C PHE A 66 12.11 9.96 6.18
N ALA A 67 13.35 9.54 5.94
CA ALA A 67 13.68 8.17 5.57
C ALA A 67 13.24 7.17 6.67
N TYR A 68 13.40 7.53 7.94
CA TYR A 68 12.93 6.71 9.06
C TYR A 68 11.41 6.55 9.07
N GLN A 69 10.67 7.65 8.88
CA GLN A 69 9.19 7.62 8.83
C GLN A 69 8.67 6.82 7.63
N GLN A 70 9.32 6.96 6.48
CA GLN A 70 8.96 6.19 5.28
C GLN A 70 9.19 4.70 5.49
N ASN A 71 10.35 4.30 6.00
CA ASN A 71 10.66 2.90 6.29
C ASN A 71 9.67 2.31 7.33
N LYS A 72 9.30 3.09 8.36
CA LYS A 72 8.30 2.67 9.33
C LYS A 72 6.93 2.43 8.68
N LYS A 73 6.47 3.34 7.82
CA LYS A 73 5.22 3.17 7.08
C LYS A 73 5.24 1.94 6.16
N GLU A 74 6.35 1.68 5.49
CA GLU A 74 6.50 0.48 4.65
C GLU A 74 6.42 -0.81 5.47
N GLN A 75 7.05 -0.83 6.66
CA GLN A 75 6.95 -1.99 7.57
C GLN A 75 5.51 -2.17 8.07
N GLU A 76 4.82 -1.10 8.44
CA GLU A 76 3.41 -1.14 8.84
C GLU A 76 2.52 -1.61 7.68
N PHE A 77 2.76 -1.11 6.45
CA PHE A 77 2.07 -1.56 5.25
C PHE A 77 2.23 -3.07 5.04
N MET A 78 3.46 -3.60 5.13
CA MET A 78 3.74 -5.03 4.98
C MET A 78 3.03 -5.86 6.04
N ALA A 79 3.06 -5.44 7.30
CA ALA A 79 2.38 -6.12 8.40
C ALA A 79 0.85 -6.17 8.21
N VAL A 80 0.26 -5.07 7.72
CA VAL A 80 -1.18 -5.01 7.39
C VAL A 80 -1.51 -5.84 6.15
N SER A 81 -0.63 -5.85 5.14
CA SER A 81 -0.76 -6.69 3.96
C SER A 81 -0.84 -8.17 4.29
N GLU A 82 -0.03 -8.65 5.25
CA GLU A 82 -0.10 -10.04 5.72
C GLU A 82 -1.42 -10.35 6.43
N LYS A 83 -1.93 -9.43 7.27
CA LYS A 83 -3.24 -9.58 7.92
C LYS A 83 -4.38 -9.61 6.90
N PHE A 84 -4.34 -8.68 5.93
CA PHE A 84 -5.30 -8.65 4.82
C PHE A 84 -5.29 -9.96 4.05
N GLN A 85 -4.11 -10.48 3.70
CA GLN A 85 -4.00 -11.75 2.97
C GLN A 85 -4.66 -12.90 3.72
N LYS A 86 -4.38 -13.05 5.01
CA LYS A 86 -4.95 -14.14 5.83
C LYS A 86 -6.48 -14.05 5.88
N GLU A 87 -7.03 -12.85 6.09
CA GLU A 87 -8.48 -12.64 6.12
C GLU A 87 -9.10 -12.84 4.74
N TYR A 88 -8.43 -12.37 3.68
CA TYR A 88 -8.86 -12.53 2.31
C TYR A 88 -8.95 -14.01 1.91
N ASP A 89 -7.92 -14.80 2.24
CA ASP A 89 -7.89 -16.24 1.95
C ASP A 89 -8.96 -17.00 2.76
N ALA A 90 -9.17 -16.64 4.02
CA ALA A 90 -10.23 -17.21 4.85
C ALA A 90 -11.63 -16.90 4.28
N THR A 91 -11.82 -15.68 3.80
CA THR A 91 -13.08 -15.25 3.17
C THR A 91 -13.34 -15.97 1.86
N ILE A 92 -12.31 -16.13 1.00
CA ILE A 92 -12.41 -16.95 -0.22
C ILE A 92 -12.85 -18.38 0.13
N PHE A 93 -12.18 -19.01 1.08
CA PHE A 93 -12.52 -20.38 1.48
C PHE A 93 -13.97 -20.51 1.97
N SER A 94 -14.45 -19.55 2.77
CA SER A 94 -15.84 -19.52 3.22
C SER A 94 -16.83 -19.34 2.06
N LEU A 95 -16.52 -18.45 1.11
CA LEU A 95 -17.34 -18.22 -0.08
C LEU A 95 -17.35 -19.41 -1.03
N ASP A 96 -16.22 -20.06 -1.26
CA ASP A 96 -16.14 -21.26 -2.11
C ASP A 96 -17.01 -22.40 -1.55
N ASN A 97 -16.96 -22.62 -0.22
CA ASN A 97 -17.82 -23.64 0.41
C ASN A 97 -19.31 -23.32 0.26
N LYS A 98 -19.71 -22.05 0.46
CA LYS A 98 -21.09 -21.62 0.29
C LYS A 98 -21.52 -21.70 -1.17
N ASN A 99 -20.64 -21.29 -2.08
CA ASN A 99 -20.91 -21.34 -3.52
C ASN A 99 -21.05 -22.76 -4.03
N ASN A 100 -20.27 -23.71 -3.52
CA ASN A 100 -20.41 -25.13 -3.82
C ASN A 100 -21.75 -25.69 -3.34
N ALA A 101 -22.24 -25.29 -2.16
CA ALA A 101 -23.55 -25.68 -1.67
C ALA A 101 -24.71 -25.16 -2.58
N VAL A 102 -24.57 -23.93 -3.11
CA VAL A 102 -25.51 -23.37 -4.10
C VAL A 102 -25.45 -24.14 -5.42
N ASP A 103 -24.25 -24.48 -5.89
CA ASP A 103 -24.02 -25.27 -7.11
C ASP A 103 -24.62 -26.67 -6.99
N GLU A 104 -24.43 -27.34 -5.87
CA GLU A 104 -25.01 -28.64 -5.57
C GLU A 104 -26.55 -28.59 -5.56
N ALA A 105 -27.15 -27.56 -4.95
CA ALA A 105 -28.60 -27.38 -4.94
C ALA A 105 -29.17 -27.17 -6.33
N TRP A 106 -28.53 -26.35 -7.16
CA TRP A 106 -28.92 -26.17 -8.57
C TRP A 106 -28.79 -27.45 -9.40
N SER A 107 -27.68 -28.18 -9.19
CA SER A 107 -27.39 -29.43 -9.87
C SER A 107 -28.44 -30.49 -9.50
N TYR A 108 -28.76 -30.61 -8.20
CA TYR A 108 -29.81 -31.52 -7.74
C TYR A 108 -31.17 -31.17 -8.33
N TYR A 109 -31.58 -29.89 -8.32
CA TYR A 109 -32.82 -29.41 -8.88
C TYR A 109 -32.98 -29.74 -10.37
N LEU A 110 -31.90 -29.65 -11.15
CA LEU A 110 -31.93 -29.78 -12.59
C LEU A 110 -31.77 -31.22 -13.09
N PHE A 111 -31.10 -32.09 -12.32
CA PHE A 111 -30.64 -33.40 -12.81
C PHE A 111 -31.07 -34.58 -11.92
N SER A 112 -31.82 -34.35 -10.84
CA SER A 112 -32.35 -35.44 -10.01
C SER A 112 -33.67 -35.92 -10.55
N ASP A 113 -33.79 -37.26 -10.74
CA ASP A 113 -35.04 -37.94 -11.12
C ASP A 113 -35.92 -38.23 -9.88
N ASP A 114 -35.60 -37.68 -8.71
CA ASP A 114 -36.29 -37.98 -7.46
C ASP A 114 -37.48 -37.04 -7.23
N ASP A 115 -38.65 -37.62 -6.90
CA ASP A 115 -39.89 -36.88 -6.57
C ASP A 115 -39.84 -36.11 -5.25
N SER A 116 -38.66 -36.08 -4.56
CA SER A 116 -38.45 -35.24 -3.38
C SER A 116 -38.46 -33.77 -3.79
N THR A 117 -39.14 -32.94 -2.98
CA THR A 117 -39.18 -31.47 -3.18
C THR A 117 -37.75 -30.92 -3.24
N PRO A 118 -37.32 -30.41 -4.42
CA PRO A 118 -35.96 -29.91 -4.57
C PRO A 118 -35.79 -28.66 -3.70
N ILE A 119 -34.65 -28.57 -3.00
CA ILE A 119 -34.25 -27.35 -2.31
C ILE A 119 -33.80 -26.35 -3.36
N ASP A 120 -34.45 -25.18 -3.43
CA ASP A 120 -34.05 -24.12 -4.33
C ASP A 120 -32.66 -23.57 -3.94
N ALA A 121 -31.83 -23.29 -4.93
CA ALA A 121 -30.53 -22.65 -4.71
C ALA A 121 -30.63 -21.31 -3.94
N THR A 122 -31.76 -20.61 -4.07
CA THR A 122 -32.06 -19.39 -3.33
C THR A 122 -32.31 -19.71 -1.85
N ASP A 123 -33.07 -20.79 -1.53
CA ASP A 123 -33.31 -21.21 -0.16
C ASP A 123 -32.00 -21.61 0.55
N VAL A 124 -31.06 -22.25 -0.18
CA VAL A 124 -29.72 -22.56 0.35
C VAL A 124 -28.94 -21.29 0.61
N ALA A 125 -28.94 -20.34 -0.32
CA ALA A 125 -28.25 -19.07 -0.15
C ALA A 125 -28.83 -18.25 1.03
N ASP A 126 -30.15 -18.24 1.19
CA ASP A 126 -30.84 -17.55 2.30
C ASP A 126 -30.55 -18.18 3.66
N SER A 127 -30.16 -19.48 3.70
CA SER A 127 -29.74 -20.14 4.94
C SER A 127 -28.36 -19.73 5.44
N PHE A 128 -27.55 -19.04 4.65
CA PHE A 128 -26.20 -18.65 5.03
C PHE A 128 -26.21 -17.52 6.05
N SER A 129 -25.35 -17.65 7.08
CA SER A 129 -25.15 -16.57 8.04
C SER A 129 -24.51 -15.35 7.38
N ILE A 130 -25.28 -14.26 7.26
CA ILE A 130 -24.79 -12.97 6.76
C ILE A 130 -23.81 -12.36 7.75
N THR A 131 -24.09 -12.45 9.06
CA THR A 131 -23.28 -11.81 10.12
C THR A 131 -21.83 -12.28 10.14
N GLU A 132 -21.58 -13.59 9.91
CA GLU A 132 -20.22 -14.11 9.83
C GLU A 132 -19.46 -13.48 8.65
N MET A 133 -20.10 -13.43 7.50
CA MET A 133 -19.49 -12.85 6.29
C MET A 133 -19.26 -11.35 6.42
N ASP A 134 -20.20 -10.62 7.00
CA ASP A 134 -20.04 -9.17 7.25
C ASP A 134 -18.83 -8.90 8.14
N ASN A 135 -18.61 -9.71 9.18
CA ASN A 135 -17.42 -9.59 10.04
C ASN A 135 -16.10 -9.75 9.26
N HIS A 136 -16.04 -10.65 8.28
CA HIS A 136 -14.87 -10.79 7.39
C HIS A 136 -14.66 -9.53 6.54
N PHE A 137 -15.74 -9.02 5.94
CA PHE A 137 -15.68 -7.83 5.10
C PHE A 137 -15.34 -6.55 5.88
N ASP A 138 -15.86 -6.38 7.09
CA ASP A 138 -15.53 -5.26 7.97
C ASP A 138 -14.04 -5.23 8.32
N LYS A 139 -13.44 -6.40 8.62
CA LYS A 139 -11.99 -6.49 8.85
C LYS A 139 -11.19 -6.15 7.60
N LEU A 140 -11.59 -6.68 6.43
CA LEU A 140 -10.91 -6.38 5.18
C LEU A 140 -10.96 -4.88 4.83
N ASP A 141 -12.11 -4.23 5.07
CA ASP A 141 -12.25 -2.79 4.84
C ASP A 141 -11.38 -1.97 5.80
N SER A 142 -11.31 -2.37 7.09
CA SER A 142 -10.39 -1.78 8.06
C SER A 142 -8.92 -1.89 7.60
N TYR A 143 -8.51 -3.06 7.13
CA TYR A 143 -7.14 -3.24 6.61
C TYR A 143 -6.86 -2.39 5.36
N ILE A 144 -7.84 -2.19 4.49
CA ILE A 144 -7.68 -1.30 3.33
C ILE A 144 -7.43 0.15 3.76
N GLU A 145 -8.14 0.63 4.77
CA GLU A 145 -7.91 1.98 5.30
C GLU A 145 -6.53 2.10 5.97
N GLU A 146 -6.08 1.08 6.71
CA GLU A 146 -4.73 1.04 7.27
C GLU A 146 -3.65 0.99 6.17
N LEU A 147 -3.84 0.18 5.12
CA LEU A 147 -2.95 0.13 3.95
C LEU A 147 -2.85 1.48 3.26
N LYS A 148 -3.98 2.18 3.09
CA LYS A 148 -4.03 3.51 2.48
C LYS A 148 -3.24 4.56 3.29
N GLN A 149 -3.30 4.51 4.62
CA GLN A 149 -2.57 5.43 5.51
C GLN A 149 -1.06 5.21 5.45
N ASN A 150 -0.63 3.98 5.19
CA ASN A 150 0.77 3.56 5.17
C ASN A 150 1.34 3.42 3.75
N ASP A 151 0.55 3.67 2.70
CA ASP A 151 1.02 3.61 1.31
C ASP A 151 1.94 4.78 0.99
N THR A 152 3.22 4.52 0.86
CA THR A 152 4.24 5.51 0.48
C THR A 152 4.32 5.74 -1.03
N GLY A 153 3.63 4.91 -1.83
CA GLY A 153 3.69 4.91 -3.29
C GLY A 153 4.96 4.28 -3.87
N GLU A 154 5.89 3.81 -3.04
CA GLU A 154 7.16 3.20 -3.48
C GLU A 154 7.09 1.68 -3.53
N LEU A 155 6.10 1.07 -2.87
CA LEU A 155 5.91 -0.36 -2.87
C LEU A 155 5.34 -0.89 -4.18
N LYS A 156 5.71 -2.11 -4.57
CA LYS A 156 5.26 -2.76 -5.82
C LYS A 156 3.75 -3.01 -5.87
N LEU A 157 3.10 -3.16 -4.72
CA LEU A 157 1.65 -3.17 -4.59
C LEU A 157 1.19 -1.98 -3.76
N SER A 158 0.38 -1.11 -4.36
CA SER A 158 -0.27 -0.01 -3.67
C SER A 158 -1.60 -0.46 -3.05
N TYR A 159 -2.15 0.33 -2.10
CA TYR A 159 -3.46 0.06 -1.50
C TYR A 159 -4.58 -0.08 -2.55
N HIS A 160 -4.48 0.56 -3.70
CA HIS A 160 -5.44 0.41 -4.81
C HIS A 160 -5.54 -1.02 -5.33
N TYR A 161 -4.46 -1.80 -5.23
CA TYR A 161 -4.51 -3.20 -5.61
C TYR A 161 -5.37 -4.00 -4.64
N TYR A 162 -5.23 -3.78 -3.34
CA TYR A 162 -6.04 -4.42 -2.29
C TYR A 162 -7.51 -4.00 -2.39
N LYS A 163 -7.80 -2.73 -2.68
CA LYS A 163 -9.17 -2.27 -2.91
C LYS A 163 -9.82 -2.96 -4.12
N ARG A 164 -9.08 -3.21 -5.19
CA ARG A 164 -9.58 -3.99 -6.33
C ARG A 164 -9.80 -5.46 -5.98
N ALA A 165 -8.91 -6.05 -5.19
CA ALA A 165 -9.08 -7.41 -4.67
C ALA A 165 -10.36 -7.51 -3.85
N TYR A 166 -10.56 -6.61 -2.90
CA TYR A 166 -11.78 -6.50 -2.09
C TYR A 166 -13.04 -6.39 -2.95
N ASN A 167 -13.07 -5.48 -3.93
CA ASN A 167 -14.23 -5.30 -4.80
C ASN A 167 -14.55 -6.57 -5.61
N LYS A 168 -13.54 -7.36 -5.98
CA LYS A 168 -13.77 -8.64 -6.65
C LYS A 168 -14.36 -9.68 -5.71
N LEU A 169 -13.87 -9.71 -4.47
CA LEU A 169 -14.38 -10.60 -3.43
C LEU A 169 -15.84 -10.24 -3.06
N ASP A 170 -16.16 -8.95 -2.97
CA ASP A 170 -17.51 -8.46 -2.73
C ASP A 170 -18.48 -8.84 -3.87
N GLY A 171 -18.01 -8.75 -5.12
CA GLY A 171 -18.78 -9.27 -6.27
C GLY A 171 -19.02 -10.78 -6.18
N TYR A 172 -18.03 -11.55 -5.69
CA TYR A 172 -18.19 -12.99 -5.46
C TYR A 172 -19.19 -13.28 -4.33
N ARG A 173 -19.09 -12.55 -3.19
CA ARG A 173 -20.08 -12.59 -2.11
C ARG A 173 -21.50 -12.36 -2.65
N ASN A 174 -21.69 -11.29 -3.41
CA ASN A 174 -23.00 -10.94 -3.95
C ASN A 174 -23.57 -12.05 -4.85
N LEU A 175 -22.75 -12.69 -5.68
CA LEU A 175 -23.20 -13.83 -6.50
C LEU A 175 -23.59 -15.04 -5.64
N THR A 176 -22.82 -15.33 -4.57
CA THR A 176 -23.05 -16.49 -3.69
C THR A 176 -24.32 -16.33 -2.84
N TYR A 177 -24.59 -15.12 -2.35
CA TYR A 177 -25.78 -14.83 -1.54
C TYR A 177 -27.02 -14.50 -2.37
N HIS A 178 -26.84 -14.13 -3.64
CA HIS A 178 -27.94 -13.82 -4.57
C HIS A 178 -27.67 -14.52 -5.89
N PRO A 179 -27.86 -15.83 -5.96
CA PRO A 179 -27.51 -16.64 -7.13
C PRO A 179 -28.46 -16.42 -8.33
N VAL A 180 -28.91 -15.17 -8.56
CA VAL A 180 -29.78 -14.78 -9.67
C VAL A 180 -28.93 -14.62 -10.93
N ALA A 181 -28.57 -15.72 -11.56
CA ALA A 181 -27.94 -15.74 -12.87
C ALA A 181 -28.96 -16.14 -13.95
N LYS A 182 -28.59 -15.97 -15.23
CA LYS A 182 -29.42 -16.41 -16.38
C LYS A 182 -29.46 -17.95 -16.50
N GLY A 183 -29.85 -18.63 -15.40
CA GLY A 183 -29.86 -20.08 -15.25
C GLY A 183 -28.54 -20.65 -14.72
N TYR A 184 -28.54 -21.95 -14.48
CA TYR A 184 -27.44 -22.71 -13.87
C TYR A 184 -26.09 -22.49 -14.57
N LEU A 185 -26.04 -22.63 -15.89
CA LEU A 185 -24.78 -22.43 -16.62
C LEU A 185 -24.23 -21.02 -16.49
N GLY A 186 -25.09 -20.00 -16.43
CA GLY A 186 -24.66 -18.63 -16.20
C GLY A 186 -24.15 -18.39 -14.78
N PHE A 187 -24.68 -19.10 -13.78
CA PHE A 187 -24.17 -19.09 -12.43
C PHE A 187 -22.77 -19.73 -12.36
N VAL A 188 -22.61 -20.94 -12.89
CA VAL A 188 -21.34 -21.69 -12.90
C VAL A 188 -20.23 -20.89 -13.60
N GLU A 189 -20.52 -20.30 -14.77
CA GLU A 189 -19.56 -19.47 -15.50
C GLU A 189 -19.12 -18.24 -14.66
N LYS A 190 -20.07 -17.51 -14.08
CA LYS A 190 -19.75 -16.32 -13.25
C LYS A 190 -19.00 -16.71 -12.00
N SER A 191 -19.41 -17.77 -11.31
CA SER A 191 -18.77 -18.28 -10.11
C SER A 191 -17.31 -18.65 -10.39
N SER A 192 -17.05 -19.43 -11.43
CA SER A 192 -15.70 -19.78 -11.86
C SER A 192 -14.86 -18.54 -12.18
N ASN A 193 -15.43 -17.54 -12.87
CA ASN A 193 -14.74 -16.28 -13.18
C ASN A 193 -14.39 -15.48 -11.93
N TYR A 194 -15.27 -15.44 -10.92
CA TYR A 194 -14.99 -14.76 -9.65
C TYR A 194 -13.94 -15.53 -8.86
N SER A 195 -14.10 -16.85 -8.66
CA SER A 195 -13.15 -17.69 -7.93
C SER A 195 -11.74 -17.57 -8.51
N ASN A 196 -11.58 -17.73 -9.82
CA ASN A 196 -10.30 -17.53 -10.51
C ASN A 196 -9.72 -16.12 -10.30
N SER A 197 -10.57 -15.10 -10.33
CA SER A 197 -10.11 -13.72 -10.13
C SER A 197 -9.62 -13.47 -8.72
N VAL A 198 -10.36 -13.89 -7.68
CA VAL A 198 -9.98 -13.68 -6.28
C VAL A 198 -8.75 -14.49 -5.91
N GLU A 199 -8.61 -15.73 -6.42
CA GLU A 199 -7.39 -16.51 -6.27
C GLU A 199 -6.15 -15.83 -6.90
N ASN A 200 -6.29 -15.21 -8.07
CA ASN A 200 -5.20 -14.50 -8.72
C ASN A 200 -4.77 -13.28 -7.90
N TYR A 201 -5.70 -12.56 -7.27
CA TYR A 201 -5.38 -11.49 -6.35
C TYR A 201 -4.64 -12.02 -5.12
N SER A 202 -5.15 -13.10 -4.48
CA SER A 202 -4.50 -13.75 -3.35
C SER A 202 -3.06 -14.17 -3.67
N LYS A 203 -2.86 -14.91 -4.77
CA LYS A 203 -1.55 -15.37 -5.21
C LYS A 203 -0.56 -14.22 -5.42
N LYS A 204 -1.02 -13.08 -5.94
CA LYS A 204 -0.15 -11.92 -6.16
C LYS A 204 0.18 -11.19 -4.86
N ILE A 205 -0.78 -11.03 -3.94
CA ILE A 205 -0.54 -10.46 -2.61
C ILE A 205 0.45 -11.34 -1.84
N LYS A 206 0.27 -12.67 -1.89
CA LYS A 206 1.19 -13.62 -1.27
C LYS A 206 2.62 -13.49 -1.79
N ARG A 207 2.79 -13.40 -3.12
CA ARG A 207 4.12 -13.20 -3.72
C ARG A 207 4.76 -11.89 -3.29
N PHE A 208 3.98 -10.84 -3.11
CA PHE A 208 4.46 -9.58 -2.58
C PHE A 208 4.92 -9.72 -1.13
N ASN A 209 4.12 -10.34 -0.26
CA ASN A 209 4.46 -10.57 1.13
C ASN A 209 5.69 -11.47 1.30
N ASP A 210 5.86 -12.46 0.40
CA ASP A 210 7.04 -13.34 0.35
C ASP A 210 8.30 -12.66 -0.25
N GLY A 211 8.23 -11.39 -0.67
CA GLY A 211 9.33 -10.69 -1.33
C GLY A 211 9.67 -11.21 -2.74
N LYS A 212 8.71 -11.86 -3.43
CA LYS A 212 8.89 -12.52 -4.74
C LYS A 212 8.28 -11.74 -5.92
N LEU A 213 7.86 -10.49 -5.70
CA LEU A 213 7.36 -9.60 -6.75
C LEU A 213 8.46 -8.72 -7.30
#